data_41ff91e4e18a15ca53ff36275b7a400d
#
_entry.id   41ff91e4e18a15ca53ff36275b7a400d
#
_cell.length_a   1.000
_cell.length_b   1.000
_cell.length_c   1.000
_cell.angle_alpha   90.00
_cell.angle_beta   90.00
_cell.angle_gamma   90.00
#
_symmetry.space_group_name_H-M   'P 1'
#
loop_
_entity.id
_entity.type
_entity.pdbx_description
1 polymer ?
#
loop_
_entity_poly.entity_id
_entity_poly.type
_entity_poly.pdbx_seq_one_letter_code
_entity_poly.pdbx_strand_id
1 'polypeptide(L)'
;MVSAHSPGWKSLWLAAWMPFALPAVPLAAATDVTFSADGLRAHVSSASTTHNSETTTVTEQILTAKQLAVASIGATMATGDMPRLRDALIRGLDAGLTISECKEILVQLYAYAGFPRSLNALSQLMSLLQEREARGVHDEPGREPGPVPSGHALLELGTDNQTRLVGAPVSGPLFEFAPAIDQFLKVHLFGDIFARDNLDWAARELATVGALAAMPGLAPQLESHLKISMNVGLTAQQLNQVASELRKRGDQEAAERIVLALDKIGG
;
A
#
# COMPACT_ATOMS: atom_id res chain seq x y z
N MET A 1 -46.44 -30.34 -3.49
CA MET A 1 -45.94 -29.08 -4.07
C MET A 1 -45.81 -28.09 -2.93
N VAL A 2 -44.63 -27.93 -2.40
CA VAL A 2 -44.30 -26.88 -1.40
C VAL A 2 -43.09 -26.14 -1.93
N SER A 3 -43.31 -24.87 -2.30
CA SER A 3 -42.31 -23.96 -2.84
C SER A 3 -41.47 -23.43 -1.69
N ALA A 4 -40.17 -23.73 -1.66
CA ALA A 4 -39.22 -23.15 -0.71
C ALA A 4 -38.62 -21.89 -1.34
N HIS A 5 -38.97 -20.73 -0.79
CA HIS A 5 -38.31 -19.45 -1.07
C HIS A 5 -37.01 -19.42 -0.28
N SER A 6 -35.88 -19.35 -0.96
CA SER A 6 -34.58 -19.05 -0.36
C SER A 6 -34.40 -17.54 -0.22
N PRO A 7 -34.03 -17.01 0.95
CA PRO A 7 -33.73 -15.59 1.11
C PRO A 7 -32.36 -15.27 0.49
N GLY A 8 -32.34 -14.21 -0.30
CA GLY A 8 -31.16 -13.76 -1.04
C GLY A 8 -30.03 -13.23 -0.14
N TRP A 9 -28.86 -13.76 -0.30
CA TRP A 9 -27.59 -13.43 0.40
C TRP A 9 -26.82 -12.29 -0.28
N LYS A 10 -27.47 -11.25 -0.76
CA LYS A 10 -26.80 -10.23 -1.60
C LYS A 10 -26.40 -8.92 -0.90
N SER A 11 -26.46 -8.80 0.42
CA SER A 11 -26.30 -7.47 1.04
C SER A 11 -25.43 -7.36 2.31
N LEU A 12 -24.58 -8.32 2.65
CA LEU A 12 -23.83 -8.27 3.93
C LEU A 12 -22.32 -7.98 3.81
N TRP A 13 -21.78 -7.68 2.61
CA TRP A 13 -20.33 -7.56 2.41
C TRP A 13 -19.77 -6.14 2.54
N LEU A 14 -20.60 -5.11 2.79
CA LEU A 14 -20.19 -3.70 2.68
C LEU A 14 -19.77 -3.02 4.00
N ALA A 15 -19.81 -3.68 5.15
CA ALA A 15 -19.67 -3.00 6.45
C ALA A 15 -18.33 -3.18 7.18
N ALA A 16 -17.41 -4.02 6.70
CA ALA A 16 -16.24 -4.41 7.50
C ALA A 16 -15.03 -3.44 7.45
N TRP A 17 -15.06 -2.43 6.57
CA TRP A 17 -13.90 -1.56 6.33
C TRP A 17 -14.22 -0.06 6.32
N MET A 18 -15.36 0.38 6.86
CA MET A 18 -15.62 1.82 7.01
C MET A 18 -15.04 2.34 8.33
N PRO A 19 -14.20 3.38 8.32
CA PRO A 19 -13.87 4.10 9.54
C PRO A 19 -15.12 4.83 10.02
N PHE A 20 -15.47 4.66 11.30
CA PHE A 20 -16.50 5.44 11.97
C PHE A 20 -16.13 6.93 11.89
N ALA A 21 -17.03 7.76 11.39
CA ALA A 21 -16.93 9.20 11.53
C ALA A 21 -17.01 9.55 13.03
N LEU A 22 -15.96 10.13 13.57
CA LEU A 22 -15.96 10.71 14.92
C LEU A 22 -16.92 11.90 14.96
N PRO A 23 -17.73 12.06 16.02
CA PRO A 23 -18.53 13.25 16.19
C PRO A 23 -17.63 14.47 16.37
N ALA A 24 -17.95 15.57 15.66
CA ALA A 24 -17.26 16.84 15.77
C ALA A 24 -17.35 17.38 17.21
N VAL A 25 -16.22 17.62 17.83
CA VAL A 25 -16.11 18.31 19.12
C VAL A 25 -16.34 19.80 18.84
N PRO A 26 -17.27 20.50 19.53
CA PRO A 26 -17.46 21.92 19.33
C PRO A 26 -16.25 22.71 19.83
N LEU A 27 -15.73 23.56 18.95
CA LEU A 27 -14.65 24.50 19.22
C LEU A 27 -15.14 25.52 20.29
N ALA A 28 -14.51 25.53 21.45
CA ALA A 28 -14.77 26.50 22.50
C ALA A 28 -14.34 27.90 22.03
N ALA A 29 -15.18 28.88 22.30
CA ALA A 29 -15.06 30.29 21.94
C ALA A 29 -13.73 30.88 22.47
N ALA A 30 -13.01 31.56 21.56
CA ALA A 30 -11.87 32.39 21.91
C ALA A 30 -12.37 33.67 22.60
N THR A 31 -11.85 33.97 23.78
CA THR A 31 -12.06 35.21 24.52
C THR A 31 -11.28 36.34 23.85
N ASP A 32 -11.99 37.42 23.50
CA ASP A 32 -11.45 38.70 23.06
C ASP A 32 -10.50 39.31 24.13
N VAL A 33 -9.27 39.59 23.73
CA VAL A 33 -8.37 40.48 24.46
C VAL A 33 -8.14 41.72 23.62
N THR A 34 -8.83 42.82 24.03
CA THR A 34 -8.61 44.13 23.47
C THR A 34 -7.30 44.74 23.99
N PHE A 35 -6.39 45.10 23.08
CA PHE A 35 -5.24 45.97 23.40
C PHE A 35 -5.47 47.37 22.82
N SER A 36 -5.31 48.36 23.73
CA SER A 36 -5.41 49.79 23.47
C SER A 36 -4.21 50.30 22.67
N ALA A 37 -4.49 51.20 21.73
CA ALA A 37 -3.49 51.93 20.97
C ALA A 37 -3.01 53.15 21.82
N ASP A 38 -1.69 53.27 22.05
CA ASP A 38 -1.07 54.57 22.15
C ASP A 38 0.49 54.48 21.91
N GLY A 39 0.89 55.30 20.94
CA GLY A 39 2.20 55.98 20.95
C GLY A 39 3.43 55.22 20.42
N LEU A 40 3.85 55.45 19.17
CA LEU A 40 5.08 56.23 18.88
C LEU A 40 5.36 56.28 17.36
N ARG A 41 5.53 57.50 16.87
CA ARG A 41 6.06 57.80 15.52
C ARG A 41 7.55 57.46 15.45
N ALA A 42 7.96 56.75 14.39
CA ALA A 42 9.34 56.81 13.93
C ALA A 42 9.43 56.49 12.40
N HIS A 43 9.97 57.43 11.70
CA HIS A 43 10.66 57.45 10.42
C HIS A 43 10.43 56.37 9.35
N VAL A 44 9.89 56.81 8.26
CA VAL A 44 9.91 56.13 6.95
C VAL A 44 11.34 56.16 6.40
N SER A 45 11.91 54.97 6.23
CA SER A 45 13.04 54.75 5.34
C SER A 45 12.59 53.74 4.28
N SER A 46 12.45 54.22 3.05
CA SER A 46 12.11 53.41 1.90
C SER A 46 13.28 52.49 1.54
N ALA A 47 13.19 51.23 1.92
CA ALA A 47 14.00 50.16 1.34
C ALA A 47 13.11 49.35 0.37
N SER A 48 13.42 49.43 -0.91
CA SER A 48 12.84 48.58 -1.95
C SER A 48 13.18 47.12 -1.66
N THR A 49 12.26 46.39 -1.09
CA THR A 49 12.40 44.95 -0.93
C THR A 49 11.86 44.31 -2.21
N THR A 50 12.79 43.90 -3.07
CA THR A 50 12.50 42.94 -4.14
C THR A 50 11.95 41.66 -3.50
N HIS A 51 10.65 41.45 -3.64
CA HIS A 51 10.03 40.14 -3.39
C HIS A 51 10.61 39.14 -4.38
N ASN A 52 11.64 38.41 -3.94
CA ASN A 52 11.95 37.11 -4.52
C ASN A 52 10.77 36.20 -4.15
N SER A 53 9.87 36.01 -5.09
CA SER A 53 8.94 34.88 -5.06
C SER A 53 9.78 33.61 -5.17
N GLU A 54 10.19 33.03 -4.04
CA GLU A 54 10.62 31.64 -4.02
C GLU A 54 9.42 30.81 -4.43
N THR A 55 9.36 30.53 -5.74
CA THR A 55 8.55 29.45 -6.28
C THR A 55 9.13 28.19 -5.67
N THR A 56 8.55 27.73 -4.56
CA THR A 56 8.79 26.40 -4.05
C THR A 56 8.28 25.47 -5.15
N THR A 57 9.17 25.06 -6.04
CA THR A 57 8.92 23.96 -6.97
C THR A 57 8.64 22.75 -6.08
N VAL A 58 7.36 22.41 -5.91
CA VAL A 58 6.94 21.10 -5.43
C VAL A 58 7.52 20.14 -6.45
N THR A 59 8.67 19.56 -6.11
CA THR A 59 9.26 18.50 -6.93
C THR A 59 8.22 17.39 -6.93
N GLU A 60 7.54 17.19 -8.06
CA GLU A 60 6.60 16.09 -8.24
C GLU A 60 7.33 14.80 -7.82
N GLN A 61 6.88 14.20 -6.73
CA GLN A 61 7.46 12.94 -6.27
C GLN A 61 7.02 11.84 -7.23
N ILE A 62 7.88 11.56 -8.19
CA ILE A 62 7.68 10.52 -9.19
C ILE A 62 8.18 9.20 -8.63
N LEU A 63 7.41 8.11 -8.79
CA LEU A 63 7.87 6.77 -8.46
C LEU A 63 9.05 6.38 -9.35
N THR A 64 10.06 5.81 -8.74
CA THR A 64 11.22 5.27 -9.46
C THR A 64 10.85 4.05 -10.29
N ALA A 65 11.67 3.69 -11.27
CA ALA A 65 11.49 2.46 -12.05
C ALA A 65 11.44 1.21 -11.15
N LYS A 66 12.24 1.19 -10.08
CA LYS A 66 12.23 0.15 -9.04
C LYS A 66 10.85 0.02 -8.38
N GLN A 67 10.28 1.12 -7.91
CA GLN A 67 8.96 1.15 -7.26
C GLN A 67 7.82 0.75 -8.21
N LEU A 68 7.86 1.20 -9.46
CA LEU A 68 6.87 0.80 -10.49
C LEU A 68 6.97 -0.70 -10.83
N ALA A 69 8.18 -1.26 -10.82
CA ALA A 69 8.38 -2.69 -11.02
C ALA A 69 7.77 -3.52 -9.89
N VAL A 70 7.83 -3.05 -8.63
CA VAL A 70 7.20 -3.73 -7.47
C VAL A 70 5.70 -3.93 -7.71
N ALA A 71 4.98 -2.89 -8.12
CA ALA A 71 3.55 -2.99 -8.41
C ALA A 71 3.25 -3.93 -9.60
N SER A 72 4.09 -3.90 -10.64
CA SER A 72 3.96 -4.79 -11.81
C SER A 72 4.21 -6.26 -11.45
N ILE A 73 5.18 -6.54 -10.57
CA ILE A 73 5.43 -7.89 -10.03
C ILE A 73 4.19 -8.36 -9.25
N GLY A 74 3.63 -7.50 -8.40
CA GLY A 74 2.41 -7.79 -7.66
C GLY A 74 1.24 -8.17 -8.56
N ALA A 75 0.96 -7.37 -9.58
CA ALA A 75 -0.13 -7.60 -10.51
C ALA A 75 0.02 -8.92 -11.28
N THR A 76 1.20 -9.17 -11.84
CA THR A 76 1.44 -10.37 -12.67
C THR A 76 1.52 -11.66 -11.85
N MET A 77 2.07 -11.59 -10.63
CA MET A 77 2.05 -12.72 -9.68
C MET A 77 0.61 -13.06 -9.28
N ALA A 78 -0.21 -12.07 -8.97
CA ALA A 78 -1.59 -12.27 -8.52
C ALA A 78 -2.50 -12.86 -9.61
N THR A 79 -2.23 -12.58 -10.88
CA THR A 79 -2.94 -13.20 -12.02
C THR A 79 -2.40 -14.59 -12.39
N GLY A 80 -1.17 -14.90 -11.99
CA GLY A 80 -0.47 -16.13 -12.37
C GLY A 80 0.04 -16.10 -13.82
N ASP A 81 0.20 -14.92 -14.40
CA ASP A 81 0.78 -14.74 -15.74
C ASP A 81 2.32 -14.84 -15.67
N MET A 82 2.82 -16.07 -15.75
CA MET A 82 4.26 -16.36 -15.58
C MET A 82 5.16 -15.67 -16.61
N PRO A 83 4.81 -15.59 -17.91
CA PRO A 83 5.63 -14.83 -18.87
C PRO A 83 5.75 -13.35 -18.50
N ARG A 84 4.63 -12.69 -18.18
CA ARG A 84 4.66 -11.27 -17.79
C ARG A 84 5.30 -11.04 -16.42
N LEU A 85 5.16 -11.99 -15.48
CA LEU A 85 5.87 -11.96 -14.20
C LEU A 85 7.39 -12.01 -14.43
N ARG A 86 7.86 -12.89 -15.30
CA ARG A 86 9.27 -12.96 -15.65
C ARG A 86 9.79 -11.61 -16.16
N ASP A 87 9.08 -10.97 -17.07
CA ASP A 87 9.45 -9.66 -17.60
C ASP A 87 9.43 -8.57 -16.52
N ALA A 88 8.46 -8.63 -15.59
CA ALA A 88 8.39 -7.70 -14.46
C ALA A 88 9.57 -7.88 -13.49
N LEU A 89 9.95 -9.13 -13.19
CA LEU A 89 11.12 -9.46 -12.37
C LEU A 89 12.43 -8.97 -13.02
N ILE A 90 12.61 -9.18 -14.33
CA ILE A 90 13.79 -8.68 -15.07
C ILE A 90 13.88 -7.17 -14.91
N ARG A 91 12.79 -6.45 -15.20
CA ARG A 91 12.77 -4.98 -15.05
C ARG A 91 13.05 -4.53 -13.62
N GLY A 92 12.53 -5.27 -12.63
CA GLY A 92 12.76 -4.98 -11.22
C GLY A 92 14.23 -5.13 -10.83
N LEU A 93 14.86 -6.23 -11.19
CA LEU A 93 16.29 -6.50 -10.97
C LEU A 93 17.16 -5.46 -11.70
N ASP A 94 16.86 -5.18 -12.96
CA ASP A 94 17.59 -4.16 -13.75
C ASP A 94 17.39 -2.73 -13.19
N ALA A 95 16.29 -2.46 -12.49
CA ALA A 95 16.02 -1.21 -11.80
C ALA A 95 16.58 -1.17 -10.36
N GLY A 96 17.30 -2.20 -9.93
CA GLY A 96 17.97 -2.27 -8.63
C GLY A 96 17.14 -2.89 -7.50
N LEU A 97 16.11 -3.69 -7.81
CA LEU A 97 15.56 -4.62 -6.80
C LEU A 97 16.61 -5.67 -6.50
N THR A 98 16.79 -5.95 -5.23
CA THR A 98 17.65 -7.05 -4.77
C THR A 98 16.91 -8.38 -4.83
N ILE A 99 17.66 -9.49 -4.82
CA ILE A 99 17.09 -10.84 -4.75
C ILE A 99 16.22 -10.99 -3.49
N SER A 100 16.68 -10.46 -2.36
CA SER A 100 15.91 -10.49 -1.09
C SER A 100 14.58 -9.73 -1.21
N GLU A 101 14.58 -8.52 -1.79
CA GLU A 101 13.35 -7.76 -2.01
C GLU A 101 12.38 -8.47 -2.95
N CYS A 102 12.89 -9.05 -4.06
CA CYS A 102 12.05 -9.85 -4.97
C CYS A 102 11.42 -11.05 -4.26
N LYS A 103 12.21 -11.83 -3.49
CA LYS A 103 11.70 -12.93 -2.66
C LYS A 103 10.60 -12.43 -1.70
N GLU A 104 10.85 -11.31 -1.02
CA GLU A 104 9.95 -10.78 -0.01
C GLU A 104 8.60 -10.35 -0.60
N ILE A 105 8.60 -9.68 -1.77
CA ILE A 105 7.39 -9.33 -2.51
C ILE A 105 6.56 -10.60 -2.81
N LEU A 106 7.19 -11.65 -3.35
CA LEU A 106 6.51 -12.87 -3.74
C LEU A 106 6.02 -13.67 -2.54
N VAL A 107 6.78 -13.68 -1.44
CA VAL A 107 6.40 -14.30 -0.16
C VAL A 107 5.19 -13.57 0.44
N GLN A 108 5.23 -12.24 0.59
CA GLN A 108 4.11 -11.47 1.14
C GLN A 108 2.80 -11.76 0.41
N LEU A 109 2.86 -11.81 -0.91
CA LEU A 109 1.65 -11.88 -1.74
C LEU A 109 0.93 -13.23 -1.67
N TYR A 110 1.50 -14.27 -1.04
CA TYR A 110 0.74 -15.49 -0.81
C TYR A 110 -0.49 -15.24 0.08
N ALA A 111 -0.41 -14.26 0.99
CA ALA A 111 -1.54 -13.89 1.86
C ALA A 111 -2.73 -13.27 1.09
N TYR A 112 -2.49 -12.76 -0.11
CA TYR A 112 -3.50 -12.14 -0.98
C TYR A 112 -3.92 -13.03 -2.16
N ALA A 113 -2.98 -13.75 -2.75
CA ALA A 113 -3.19 -14.52 -3.98
C ALA A 113 -3.07 -16.04 -3.80
N GLY A 114 -2.73 -16.50 -2.60
CA GLY A 114 -2.61 -17.90 -2.21
C GLY A 114 -1.24 -18.52 -2.50
N PHE A 115 -0.92 -19.58 -1.75
CA PHE A 115 0.34 -20.33 -1.87
C PHE A 115 0.67 -20.78 -3.30
N PRO A 116 -0.26 -21.35 -4.10
CA PRO A 116 0.11 -21.86 -5.42
C PRO A 116 0.75 -20.81 -6.32
N ARG A 117 0.19 -19.60 -6.35
CA ARG A 117 0.75 -18.50 -7.16
C ARG A 117 2.10 -18.03 -6.64
N SER A 118 2.26 -17.90 -5.32
CA SER A 118 3.53 -17.53 -4.70
C SER A 118 4.63 -18.56 -4.97
N LEU A 119 4.34 -19.85 -4.82
CA LEU A 119 5.31 -20.92 -5.07
C LEU A 119 5.75 -20.95 -6.55
N ASN A 120 4.80 -20.80 -7.49
CA ASN A 120 5.13 -20.70 -8.90
C ASN A 120 5.99 -19.48 -9.21
N ALA A 121 5.67 -18.33 -8.61
CA ALA A 121 6.42 -17.10 -8.79
C ALA A 121 7.84 -17.18 -8.21
N LEU A 122 8.01 -17.79 -7.03
CA LEU A 122 9.34 -18.05 -6.45
C LEU A 122 10.16 -19.01 -7.30
N SER A 123 9.53 -20.05 -7.87
CA SER A 123 10.20 -20.97 -8.83
C SER A 123 10.63 -20.22 -10.10
N GLN A 124 9.80 -19.31 -10.60
CA GLN A 124 10.13 -18.46 -11.75
C GLN A 124 11.32 -17.54 -11.44
N LEU A 125 11.33 -16.89 -10.26
CA LEU A 125 12.46 -16.06 -9.82
C LEU A 125 13.75 -16.88 -9.74
N MET A 126 13.70 -18.06 -9.10
CA MET A 126 14.86 -18.95 -8.96
C MET A 126 15.45 -19.32 -10.33
N SER A 127 14.62 -19.73 -11.28
CA SER A 127 15.06 -20.07 -12.63
C SER A 127 15.64 -18.85 -13.37
N LEU A 128 15.01 -17.70 -13.23
CA LEU A 128 15.48 -16.43 -13.83
C LEU A 128 16.87 -16.07 -13.31
N LEU A 129 17.10 -16.14 -12.00
CA LEU A 129 18.41 -15.82 -11.41
C LEU A 129 19.51 -16.75 -11.90
N GLN A 130 19.24 -18.07 -11.99
CA GLN A 130 20.19 -19.03 -12.56
C GLN A 130 20.55 -18.72 -14.01
N GLU A 131 19.56 -18.34 -14.83
CA GLU A 131 19.80 -17.97 -16.22
C GLU A 131 20.57 -16.63 -16.35
N ARG A 132 20.32 -15.67 -15.46
CA ARG A 132 21.05 -14.40 -15.43
C ARG A 132 22.50 -14.62 -15.03
N GLU A 133 22.75 -15.40 -13.99
CA GLU A 133 24.10 -15.78 -13.55
C GLU A 133 24.87 -16.54 -14.64
N ALA A 134 24.25 -17.50 -15.32
CA ALA A 134 24.88 -18.24 -16.43
C ALA A 134 25.26 -17.33 -17.61
N ARG A 135 24.63 -16.13 -17.72
CA ARG A 135 24.98 -15.10 -18.71
C ARG A 135 25.98 -14.07 -18.17
N GLY A 136 26.50 -14.25 -16.96
CA GLY A 136 27.43 -13.31 -16.32
C GLY A 136 26.76 -12.08 -15.71
N VAL A 137 25.43 -12.08 -15.52
CA VAL A 137 24.71 -11.01 -14.82
C VAL A 137 24.64 -11.39 -13.35
N HIS A 138 25.22 -10.56 -12.49
CA HIS A 138 25.23 -10.75 -11.04
C HIS A 138 24.23 -9.78 -10.40
N ASP A 139 23.12 -10.33 -9.92
CA ASP A 139 22.10 -9.56 -9.21
C ASP A 139 22.48 -9.38 -7.74
N GLU A 140 22.19 -8.21 -7.18
CA GLU A 140 22.49 -7.90 -5.77
C GLU A 140 21.68 -8.80 -4.84
N PRO A 141 22.32 -9.55 -3.91
CA PRO A 141 21.61 -10.45 -3.01
C PRO A 141 20.64 -9.74 -2.07
N GLY A 142 20.96 -8.52 -1.65
CA GLY A 142 20.20 -7.76 -0.68
C GLY A 142 20.37 -8.28 0.75
N ARG A 143 19.71 -7.60 1.68
CA ARG A 143 19.72 -7.91 3.11
C ARG A 143 18.63 -8.93 3.43
N GLU A 144 18.94 -9.96 4.19
CA GLU A 144 17.92 -10.83 4.78
C GLU A 144 17.21 -10.11 5.93
N PRO A 145 15.95 -10.45 6.25
CA PRO A 145 15.21 -9.81 7.33
C PRO A 145 15.83 -10.11 8.70
N GLY A 146 15.69 -9.17 9.61
CA GLY A 146 16.00 -9.37 11.02
C GLY A 146 15.05 -10.38 11.69
N PRO A 147 15.32 -10.77 12.94
CA PRO A 147 14.47 -11.69 13.68
C PRO A 147 13.11 -11.05 13.99
N VAL A 148 12.06 -11.84 13.86
CA VAL A 148 10.70 -11.48 14.25
C VAL A 148 10.38 -12.17 15.58
N PRO A 149 9.72 -11.52 16.56
CA PRO A 149 9.35 -12.15 17.81
C PRO A 149 8.34 -13.28 17.60
N SER A 150 8.04 -14.06 18.63
CA SER A 150 7.08 -15.15 18.59
C SER A 150 6.05 -15.06 19.73
N GLY A 151 4.98 -15.83 19.63
CA GLY A 151 3.96 -15.92 20.69
C GLY A 151 3.23 -14.60 20.93
N HIS A 152 3.05 -14.19 22.18
CA HIS A 152 2.29 -13.00 22.56
C HIS A 152 2.93 -11.71 22.02
N ALA A 153 4.24 -11.61 22.07
CA ALA A 153 4.96 -10.44 21.53
C ALA A 153 4.75 -10.26 20.01
N LEU A 154 4.55 -11.34 19.26
CA LEU A 154 4.23 -11.27 17.84
C LEU A 154 2.81 -10.72 17.61
N LEU A 155 1.84 -11.14 18.43
CA LEU A 155 0.47 -10.62 18.36
C LEU A 155 0.43 -9.12 18.69
N GLU A 156 1.15 -8.68 19.71
CA GLU A 156 1.28 -7.26 20.07
C GLU A 156 1.89 -6.47 18.92
N LEU A 157 3.03 -6.92 18.41
CA LEU A 157 3.72 -6.27 17.28
C LEU A 157 2.82 -6.19 16.04
N GLY A 158 2.14 -7.28 15.68
CA GLY A 158 1.25 -7.30 14.52
C GLY A 158 0.01 -6.41 14.70
N THR A 159 -0.52 -6.32 15.93
CA THR A 159 -1.62 -5.40 16.28
C THR A 159 -1.17 -3.95 16.14
N ASP A 160 0.03 -3.61 16.61
CA ASP A 160 0.61 -2.27 16.49
C ASP A 160 0.90 -1.92 15.03
N ASN A 161 1.48 -2.84 14.26
CA ASN A 161 1.72 -2.65 12.84
C ASN A 161 0.41 -2.41 12.08
N GLN A 162 -0.63 -3.22 12.32
CA GLN A 162 -1.94 -3.03 11.72
C GLN A 162 -2.51 -1.65 12.04
N THR A 163 -2.47 -1.25 13.32
CA THR A 163 -2.98 0.04 13.80
C THR A 163 -2.24 1.21 13.14
N ARG A 164 -0.92 1.13 13.02
CA ARG A 164 -0.10 2.19 12.38
C ARG A 164 -0.35 2.28 10.88
N LEU A 165 -0.47 1.14 10.21
CA LEU A 165 -0.73 1.06 8.77
C LEU A 165 -2.13 1.61 8.43
N VAL A 166 -3.14 1.19 9.18
CA VAL A 166 -4.54 1.62 8.97
C VAL A 166 -4.80 3.04 9.49
N GLY A 167 -4.01 3.51 10.46
CA GLY A 167 -4.18 4.80 11.13
C GLY A 167 -5.14 4.77 12.33
N ALA A 168 -5.73 3.60 12.62
CA ALA A 168 -6.62 3.38 13.77
C ALA A 168 -6.68 1.89 14.13
N PRO A 169 -7.05 1.52 15.38
CA PRO A 169 -7.32 0.15 15.75
C PRO A 169 -8.41 -0.47 14.88
N VAL A 170 -8.18 -1.70 14.41
CA VAL A 170 -9.11 -2.43 13.55
C VAL A 170 -9.99 -3.34 14.39
N SER A 171 -11.31 -3.17 14.26
CA SER A 171 -12.34 -4.00 14.90
C SER A 171 -13.62 -3.96 14.05
N GLY A 172 -14.61 -4.76 14.40
CA GLY A 172 -15.93 -4.69 13.78
C GLY A 172 -16.64 -6.04 13.66
N PRO A 173 -17.89 -6.03 13.20
CA PRO A 173 -18.77 -7.21 13.18
C PRO A 173 -18.21 -8.43 12.45
N LEU A 174 -17.40 -8.22 11.39
CA LEU A 174 -16.75 -9.32 10.68
C LEU A 174 -15.77 -10.07 11.57
N PHE A 175 -14.99 -9.35 12.36
CA PHE A 175 -13.98 -9.94 13.26
C PHE A 175 -14.61 -10.57 14.50
N GLU A 176 -15.75 -10.05 14.94
CA GLU A 176 -16.58 -10.68 15.97
C GLU A 176 -17.22 -11.98 15.48
N PHE A 177 -17.68 -11.98 14.23
CA PHE A 177 -18.27 -13.17 13.58
C PHE A 177 -17.23 -14.26 13.29
N ALA A 178 -16.02 -13.87 12.88
CA ALA A 178 -14.95 -14.79 12.52
C ALA A 178 -13.62 -14.41 13.21
N PRO A 179 -13.48 -14.64 14.55
CA PRO A 179 -12.30 -14.18 15.31
C PRO A 179 -10.97 -14.75 14.81
N ALA A 180 -11.00 -15.94 14.20
CA ALA A 180 -9.80 -16.57 13.65
C ALA A 180 -9.17 -15.72 12.53
N ILE A 181 -9.97 -15.05 11.68
CA ILE A 181 -9.41 -14.22 10.62
C ILE A 181 -8.75 -12.95 11.19
N ASP A 182 -9.31 -12.37 12.25
CA ASP A 182 -8.68 -11.24 12.96
C ASP A 182 -7.32 -11.65 13.53
N GLN A 183 -7.26 -12.81 14.18
CA GLN A 183 -6.01 -13.35 14.72
C GLN A 183 -4.98 -13.60 13.61
N PHE A 184 -5.37 -14.20 12.48
CA PHE A 184 -4.46 -14.43 11.35
C PHE A 184 -3.96 -13.14 10.72
N LEU A 185 -4.80 -12.12 10.60
CA LEU A 185 -4.37 -10.81 10.15
C LEU A 185 -3.31 -10.23 11.10
N LYS A 186 -3.59 -10.18 12.40
CA LYS A 186 -2.68 -9.58 13.38
C LYS A 186 -1.39 -10.37 13.53
N VAL A 187 -1.47 -11.69 13.79
CA VAL A 187 -0.27 -12.51 14.05
C VAL A 187 0.51 -12.76 12.77
N HIS A 188 -0.18 -13.17 11.71
CA HIS A 188 0.51 -13.68 10.53
C HIS A 188 0.78 -12.60 9.49
N LEU A 189 -0.24 -11.84 9.04
CA LEU A 189 -0.02 -10.83 8.02
C LEU A 189 0.79 -9.65 8.58
N PHE A 190 0.30 -9.00 9.64
CA PHE A 190 0.94 -7.81 10.19
C PHE A 190 2.10 -8.13 11.15
N GLY A 191 2.11 -9.35 11.74
CA GLY A 191 3.20 -9.88 12.54
C GLY A 191 4.28 -10.54 11.69
N ASP A 192 4.11 -11.80 11.30
CA ASP A 192 5.15 -12.57 10.61
C ASP A 192 5.65 -11.92 9.31
N ILE A 193 4.78 -11.29 8.52
CA ILE A 193 5.13 -10.75 7.19
C ILE A 193 5.54 -9.28 7.28
N PHE A 194 4.65 -8.39 7.78
CA PHE A 194 4.91 -6.95 7.78
C PHE A 194 5.96 -6.49 8.80
N ALA A 195 6.30 -7.33 9.79
CA ALA A 195 7.42 -7.07 10.70
C ALA A 195 8.79 -7.34 10.09
N ARG A 196 8.88 -8.03 8.95
CA ARG A 196 10.13 -8.31 8.26
C ARG A 196 10.66 -7.03 7.62
N ASP A 197 11.87 -6.62 8.00
CA ASP A 197 12.45 -5.30 7.75
C ASP A 197 13.29 -5.19 6.46
N ASN A 198 13.33 -6.27 5.65
CA ASN A 198 14.06 -6.31 4.37
C ASN A 198 13.29 -5.73 3.18
N LEU A 199 12.02 -5.33 3.38
CA LEU A 199 11.21 -4.58 2.43
C LEU A 199 10.42 -3.52 3.22
N ASP A 200 10.48 -2.25 2.82
CA ASP A 200 9.75 -1.19 3.50
C ASP A 200 8.24 -1.25 3.26
N TRP A 201 7.47 -0.60 4.11
CA TRP A 201 6.01 -0.63 4.04
C TRP A 201 5.43 -0.01 2.77
N ALA A 202 6.06 1.02 2.22
CA ALA A 202 5.62 1.63 0.97
C ALA A 202 5.77 0.66 -0.21
N ALA A 203 6.90 -0.06 -0.28
CA ALA A 203 7.10 -1.11 -1.28
C ALA A 203 6.14 -2.30 -1.07
N ARG A 204 5.86 -2.70 0.19
CA ARG A 204 4.84 -3.71 0.50
C ARG A 204 3.46 -3.31 -0.01
N GLU A 205 3.08 -2.05 0.20
CA GLU A 205 1.79 -1.55 -0.28
C GLU A 205 1.74 -1.43 -1.80
N LEU A 206 2.81 -1.00 -2.47
CA LEU A 206 2.87 -1.01 -3.94
C LEU A 206 2.66 -2.42 -4.52
N ALA A 207 3.27 -3.44 -3.92
CA ALA A 207 3.06 -4.85 -4.32
C ALA A 207 1.60 -5.28 -4.09
N THR A 208 1.04 -4.93 -2.94
CA THR A 208 -0.33 -5.28 -2.56
C THR A 208 -1.36 -4.58 -3.44
N VAL A 209 -1.20 -3.27 -3.70
CA VAL A 209 -2.05 -2.50 -4.61
C VAL A 209 -2.02 -3.11 -6.02
N GLY A 210 -0.82 -3.44 -6.53
CA GLY A 210 -0.69 -4.12 -7.83
C GLY A 210 -1.45 -5.44 -7.86
N ALA A 211 -1.30 -6.28 -6.85
CA ALA A 211 -1.97 -7.58 -6.75
C ALA A 211 -3.50 -7.44 -6.65
N LEU A 212 -4.00 -6.58 -5.76
CA LEU A 212 -5.43 -6.37 -5.54
C LEU A 212 -6.11 -5.76 -6.77
N ALA A 213 -5.44 -4.82 -7.44
CA ALA A 213 -5.95 -4.22 -8.66
C ALA A 213 -6.08 -5.24 -9.80
N ALA A 214 -5.17 -6.21 -9.89
CA ALA A 214 -5.19 -7.23 -10.93
C ALA A 214 -6.26 -8.32 -10.71
N MET A 215 -6.75 -8.48 -9.48
CA MET A 215 -7.77 -9.48 -9.13
C MET A 215 -9.17 -8.84 -9.09
N PRO A 216 -10.16 -9.34 -9.86
CA PRO A 216 -11.53 -8.83 -9.82
C PRO A 216 -12.22 -9.15 -8.48
N GLY A 217 -13.19 -8.30 -8.09
CA GLY A 217 -14.02 -8.54 -6.91
C GLY A 217 -13.42 -8.07 -5.57
N LEU A 218 -12.24 -7.44 -5.58
CA LEU A 218 -11.52 -7.00 -4.39
C LEU A 218 -11.52 -5.47 -4.19
N ALA A 219 -12.53 -4.77 -4.72
CA ALA A 219 -12.60 -3.30 -4.64
C ALA A 219 -12.52 -2.76 -3.19
N PRO A 220 -13.19 -3.32 -2.17
CA PRO A 220 -13.08 -2.83 -0.80
C PRO A 220 -11.66 -2.96 -0.23
N GLN A 221 -10.95 -4.06 -0.54
CA GLN A 221 -9.57 -4.28 -0.11
C GLN A 221 -8.62 -3.32 -0.84
N LEU A 222 -8.81 -3.10 -2.13
CA LEU A 222 -8.02 -2.13 -2.90
C LEU A 222 -8.19 -0.72 -2.34
N GLU A 223 -9.42 -0.26 -2.07
CA GLU A 223 -9.69 1.03 -1.45
C GLU A 223 -8.98 1.18 -0.09
N SER A 224 -8.99 0.12 0.73
CA SER A 224 -8.30 0.10 2.02
C SER A 224 -6.79 0.20 1.87
N HIS A 225 -6.19 -0.58 0.96
CA HIS A 225 -4.74 -0.56 0.74
C HIS A 225 -4.25 0.72 0.05
N LEU A 226 -5.08 1.38 -0.76
CA LEU A 226 -4.77 2.72 -1.25
C LEU A 226 -4.71 3.75 -0.11
N LYS A 227 -5.61 3.67 0.89
CA LYS A 227 -5.54 4.51 2.10
C LYS A 227 -4.30 4.19 2.94
N ILE A 228 -4.02 2.91 3.16
CA ILE A 228 -2.81 2.47 3.87
C ILE A 228 -1.56 2.96 3.14
N SER A 229 -1.52 2.88 1.81
CA SER A 229 -0.44 3.42 0.99
C SER A 229 -0.19 4.91 1.26
N MET A 230 -1.25 5.69 1.38
CA MET A 230 -1.14 7.11 1.74
C MET A 230 -0.68 7.32 3.19
N ASN A 231 -1.12 6.49 4.12
CA ASN A 231 -0.66 6.54 5.51
C ASN A 231 0.84 6.23 5.66
N VAL A 232 1.41 5.43 4.77
CA VAL A 232 2.86 5.13 4.76
C VAL A 232 3.67 6.07 3.87
N GLY A 233 3.04 7.16 3.39
CA GLY A 233 3.73 8.27 2.74
C GLY A 233 3.67 8.29 1.21
N LEU A 234 2.95 7.38 0.56
CA LEU A 234 2.67 7.48 -0.87
C LEU A 234 1.59 8.54 -1.12
N THR A 235 1.68 9.24 -2.23
CA THR A 235 0.68 10.23 -2.64
C THR A 235 -0.34 9.62 -3.61
N ALA A 236 -1.54 10.20 -3.69
CA ALA A 236 -2.54 9.81 -4.70
C ALA A 236 -1.98 9.93 -6.14
N GLN A 237 -1.11 10.91 -6.39
CA GLN A 237 -0.42 11.07 -7.67
C GLN A 237 0.50 9.89 -7.97
N GLN A 238 1.29 9.43 -6.99
CA GLN A 238 2.14 8.25 -7.13
C GLN A 238 1.32 6.98 -7.37
N LEU A 239 0.18 6.83 -6.70
CA LEU A 239 -0.73 5.70 -6.93
C LEU A 239 -1.38 5.75 -8.33
N ASN A 240 -1.66 6.94 -8.86
CA ASN A 240 -2.05 7.11 -10.27
C ASN A 240 -0.92 6.76 -11.26
N GLN A 241 0.35 6.93 -10.87
CA GLN A 241 1.48 6.46 -11.68
C GLN A 241 1.53 4.92 -11.73
N VAL A 242 1.17 4.23 -10.64
CA VAL A 242 0.98 2.75 -10.65
C VAL A 242 -0.08 2.36 -11.67
N ALA A 243 -1.25 3.02 -11.68
CA ALA A 243 -2.30 2.76 -12.66
C ALA A 243 -1.78 2.98 -14.11
N SER A 244 -1.04 4.07 -14.33
CA SER A 244 -0.45 4.39 -15.63
C SER A 244 0.57 3.34 -16.09
N GLU A 245 1.42 2.83 -15.18
CA GLU A 245 2.38 1.76 -15.48
C GLU A 245 1.67 0.45 -15.81
N LEU A 246 0.66 0.05 -15.03
CA LEU A 246 -0.12 -1.16 -15.31
C LEU A 246 -0.81 -1.07 -16.68
N ARG A 247 -1.42 0.07 -17.01
CA ARG A 247 -2.03 0.32 -18.34
C ARG A 247 -0.99 0.17 -19.46
N LYS A 248 0.17 0.79 -19.31
CA LYS A 248 1.28 0.70 -20.25
C LYS A 248 1.75 -0.75 -20.46
N ARG A 249 1.60 -1.59 -19.44
CA ARG A 249 1.95 -3.02 -19.50
C ARG A 249 0.82 -3.91 -19.99
N GLY A 250 -0.33 -3.35 -20.38
CA GLY A 250 -1.48 -4.10 -20.90
C GLY A 250 -2.49 -4.54 -19.85
N ASP A 251 -2.38 -4.03 -18.60
CA ASP A 251 -3.35 -4.30 -17.52
C ASP A 251 -4.38 -3.17 -17.42
N GLN A 252 -5.12 -2.93 -18.49
CA GLN A 252 -6.09 -1.84 -18.58
C GLN A 252 -7.13 -1.90 -17.44
N GLU A 253 -7.71 -3.08 -17.19
CA GLU A 253 -8.72 -3.24 -16.14
C GLU A 253 -8.17 -3.00 -14.73
N ALA A 254 -6.94 -3.46 -14.44
CA ALA A 254 -6.29 -3.19 -13.16
C ALA A 254 -6.05 -1.69 -12.96
N ALA A 255 -5.59 -1.01 -14.01
CA ALA A 255 -5.41 0.44 -13.99
C ALA A 255 -6.73 1.19 -13.73
N GLU A 256 -7.82 0.78 -14.39
CA GLU A 256 -9.14 1.37 -14.18
C GLU A 256 -9.66 1.18 -12.76
N ARG A 257 -9.45 -0.02 -12.17
CA ARG A 257 -9.83 -0.29 -10.78
C ARG A 257 -9.09 0.62 -9.79
N ILE A 258 -7.79 0.90 -10.01
CA ILE A 258 -7.03 1.84 -9.16
C ILE A 258 -7.62 3.25 -9.27
N VAL A 259 -7.85 3.75 -10.49
CA VAL A 259 -8.39 5.10 -10.71
C VAL A 259 -9.75 5.25 -10.05
N LEU A 260 -10.68 4.31 -10.30
CA LEU A 260 -12.01 4.33 -9.70
C LEU A 260 -11.97 4.27 -8.17
N ALA A 261 -11.06 3.49 -7.60
CA ALA A 261 -10.89 3.39 -6.16
C ALA A 261 -10.30 4.69 -5.57
N LEU A 262 -9.33 5.33 -6.25
CA LEU A 262 -8.77 6.62 -5.83
C LEU A 262 -9.82 7.73 -5.87
N ASP A 263 -10.63 7.82 -6.93
CA ASP A 263 -11.71 8.78 -7.04
C ASP A 263 -12.71 8.63 -5.89
N LYS A 264 -13.03 7.40 -5.50
CA LYS A 264 -13.97 7.11 -4.41
C LYS A 264 -13.44 7.48 -3.03
N ILE A 265 -12.14 7.36 -2.78
CA ILE A 265 -11.54 7.65 -1.47
C ILE A 265 -11.08 9.10 -1.33
N GLY A 266 -10.93 9.84 -2.43
CA GLY A 266 -10.53 11.24 -2.47
C GLY A 266 -11.69 12.23 -2.51
N GLY A 267 -12.94 11.79 -2.74
CA GLY A 267 -14.19 12.57 -2.66
C GLY A 267 -14.77 12.44 -1.28
#